data_c5822862ff0b42507df095521b31585e
#
_entry.id   c5822862ff0b42507df095521b31585e
#
_cell.length_a   1.000
_cell.length_b   1.000
_cell.length_c   1.000
_cell.angle_alpha   90.00
_cell.angle_beta   90.00
_cell.angle_gamma   90.00
#
_symmetry.space_group_name_H-M   'P 1'
#
loop_
_entity.id
_entity.type
_entity.pdbx_description
1 polymer ?
#
loop_
_entity_poly.entity_id
_entity_poly.type
_entity_poly.pdbx_seq_one_letter_code
_entity_poly.pdbx_strand_id
1 'polypeptide(L)'
;CANHCYFCFVDMIAPHMRRSLSVKDDDYRLSFLYGNFVTLTNMGEADYARIARLHLSPLYVSVQCTNPVLRAEMLRCSWAGDILAQLARLEEAGVEYHTQVVLCAGLNDGEELERTIRDITARRPHALSLAIVPVGLTKHRTDPFPLVQFDRDGAARVIDQVEPWQEKMRAEEGRTFIYLADEFYFLAGREVPPAAMYDGFPQLDNGIGLTRSFIGEWDAAKECGAACGARLAVVSGTAVAPVLAAKARELDPAKRNIFVLPVENRHFGAMVNVSGLLIGADIAAALREMSQAVDGVLIPASALREGEDVFLDDMPLDALRAEFPALRIEPVATGADYYAALSDWAHYHRTRASGGYTWQSNAGYTKPVAGNR
;
A
#
# COMPACT_ATOMS: atom_id res chain seq x y z
N CYS A 1 -20.79 1.26 0.86
CA CYS A 1 -20.62 1.01 -0.59
C CYS A 1 -21.78 0.16 -1.11
N ALA A 2 -22.36 0.57 -2.25
CA ALA A 2 -23.50 -0.13 -2.89
C ALA A 2 -23.05 -1.11 -4.01
N ASN A 3 -21.75 -1.17 -4.31
CA ASN A 3 -21.21 -1.97 -5.38
C ASN A 3 -20.94 -3.43 -4.94
N HIS A 4 -20.86 -4.33 -5.94
CA HIS A 4 -20.53 -5.74 -5.78
C HIS A 4 -19.37 -6.13 -6.73
N CYS A 5 -18.28 -5.36 -6.65
CA CYS A 5 -17.14 -5.48 -7.56
C CYS A 5 -16.56 -6.90 -7.57
N TYR A 6 -16.13 -7.40 -8.75
CA TYR A 6 -15.46 -8.69 -8.91
C TYR A 6 -14.19 -8.83 -8.04
N PHE A 7 -13.56 -7.71 -7.74
CA PHE A 7 -12.28 -7.58 -7.04
C PHE A 7 -12.41 -6.98 -5.62
N CYS A 8 -13.62 -6.96 -5.03
CA CYS A 8 -13.82 -6.34 -3.72
C CYS A 8 -13.03 -7.08 -2.63
N PHE A 9 -11.97 -6.46 -2.14
CA PHE A 9 -11.12 -7.08 -1.11
C PHE A 9 -11.89 -7.31 0.20
N VAL A 10 -12.85 -6.43 0.54
CA VAL A 10 -13.70 -6.60 1.73
C VAL A 10 -14.53 -7.89 1.68
N ASP A 11 -14.96 -8.31 0.48
CA ASP A 11 -15.69 -9.58 0.30
C ASP A 11 -14.79 -10.82 0.38
N MET A 12 -13.46 -10.61 0.38
CA MET A 12 -12.44 -11.65 0.46
C MET A 12 -11.72 -11.68 1.82
N ILE A 13 -12.19 -10.88 2.79
CA ILE A 13 -11.65 -10.90 4.16
C ILE A 13 -11.94 -12.25 4.81
N ALA A 14 -10.93 -12.78 5.46
CA ALA A 14 -11.03 -14.03 6.18
C ALA A 14 -12.04 -13.96 7.34
N PRO A 15 -12.70 -15.08 7.70
CA PRO A 15 -13.52 -15.15 8.90
C PRO A 15 -12.72 -14.79 10.17
N HIS A 16 -13.42 -14.29 11.16
CA HIS A 16 -12.84 -13.99 12.49
C HIS A 16 -11.77 -12.92 12.53
N MET A 17 -11.72 -12.07 11.51
CA MET A 17 -10.91 -10.86 11.53
C MET A 17 -11.63 -9.73 12.30
N ARG A 18 -10.87 -8.72 12.73
CA ARG A 18 -11.44 -7.54 13.39
C ARG A 18 -12.55 -6.90 12.54
N ARG A 19 -13.64 -6.52 13.20
CA ARG A 19 -14.88 -6.04 12.53
C ARG A 19 -14.67 -4.85 11.62
N SER A 20 -13.70 -3.98 11.91
CA SER A 20 -13.40 -2.82 11.07
C SER A 20 -12.99 -3.17 9.64
N LEU A 21 -12.42 -4.34 9.40
CA LEU A 21 -12.01 -4.80 8.07
C LEU A 21 -13.19 -5.19 7.17
N SER A 22 -14.35 -5.50 7.74
CA SER A 22 -15.55 -5.90 6.99
C SER A 22 -16.47 -4.70 6.65
N VAL A 23 -16.05 -3.48 6.89
CA VAL A 23 -16.82 -2.28 6.56
C VAL A 23 -16.56 -1.89 5.10
N LYS A 24 -17.61 -1.99 4.27
CA LYS A 24 -17.59 -1.48 2.90
C LYS A 24 -17.83 0.02 2.92
N ASP A 25 -16.75 0.78 2.87
CA ASP A 25 -16.82 2.24 2.81
C ASP A 25 -16.92 2.74 1.34
N ASP A 26 -17.62 3.84 1.13
CA ASP A 26 -17.73 4.57 -0.12
C ASP A 26 -18.22 5.99 0.17
N ASP A 27 -17.72 6.59 1.26
CA ASP A 27 -18.16 7.90 1.77
C ASP A 27 -17.13 8.98 1.43
N TYR A 28 -17.51 9.96 0.62
CA TYR A 28 -16.65 11.06 0.22
C TYR A 28 -16.09 11.88 1.40
N ARG A 29 -16.76 11.86 2.56
CA ARG A 29 -16.27 12.54 3.78
C ARG A 29 -15.03 11.82 4.33
N LEU A 30 -15.04 10.49 4.30
CA LEU A 30 -13.88 9.69 4.68
C LEU A 30 -12.78 9.77 3.61
N SER A 31 -13.16 9.94 2.34
CA SER A 31 -12.19 10.23 1.28
C SER A 31 -11.41 11.51 1.58
N PHE A 32 -12.13 12.60 1.89
CA PHE A 32 -11.50 13.88 2.23
C PHE A 32 -10.68 13.84 3.51
N LEU A 33 -11.17 13.16 4.56
CA LEU A 33 -10.55 13.17 5.88
C LEU A 33 -9.37 12.19 6.00
N TYR A 34 -9.47 11.04 5.33
CA TYR A 34 -8.56 9.91 5.55
C TYR A 34 -7.95 9.35 4.26
N GLY A 35 -8.28 9.88 3.09
CA GLY A 35 -7.76 9.37 1.82
C GLY A 35 -8.44 8.10 1.31
N ASN A 36 -9.60 7.71 1.87
CA ASN A 36 -10.33 6.53 1.42
C ASN A 36 -10.79 6.71 -0.03
N PHE A 37 -10.59 5.69 -0.86
CA PHE A 37 -11.01 5.74 -2.25
C PHE A 37 -12.52 5.50 -2.39
N VAL A 38 -13.22 6.42 -3.06
CA VAL A 38 -14.65 6.34 -3.34
C VAL A 38 -14.93 6.08 -4.81
N THR A 39 -16.01 5.36 -5.09
CA THR A 39 -16.39 5.01 -6.46
C THR A 39 -17.24 6.06 -7.16
N LEU A 40 -17.77 7.03 -6.41
CA LEU A 40 -18.75 8.03 -6.83
C LEU A 40 -20.12 7.44 -7.26
N THR A 41 -20.34 6.13 -7.16
CA THR A 41 -21.58 5.49 -7.63
C THR A 41 -22.78 5.73 -6.73
N ASN A 42 -22.58 6.17 -5.50
CA ASN A 42 -23.62 6.44 -4.49
C ASN A 42 -23.85 7.93 -4.22
N MET A 43 -23.35 8.81 -5.09
CA MET A 43 -23.44 10.25 -4.90
C MET A 43 -24.62 10.86 -5.65
N GLY A 44 -25.40 11.70 -4.94
CA GLY A 44 -26.48 12.50 -5.51
C GLY A 44 -26.12 13.98 -5.64
N GLU A 45 -27.06 14.78 -6.19
CA GLU A 45 -26.90 16.23 -6.37
C GLU A 45 -26.52 16.95 -5.07
N ALA A 46 -27.14 16.55 -3.95
CA ALA A 46 -26.89 17.15 -2.64
C ALA A 46 -25.46 16.94 -2.14
N ASP A 47 -24.84 15.81 -2.54
CA ASP A 47 -23.46 15.48 -2.15
C ASP A 47 -22.48 16.36 -2.93
N TYR A 48 -22.64 16.47 -4.26
CA TYR A 48 -21.82 17.39 -5.07
C TYR A 48 -21.96 18.84 -4.61
N ALA A 49 -23.18 19.30 -4.33
CA ALA A 49 -23.42 20.65 -3.81
C ALA A 49 -22.73 20.87 -2.46
N ARG A 50 -22.70 19.86 -1.59
CA ARG A 50 -22.00 19.92 -0.30
C ARG A 50 -20.51 19.95 -0.47
N ILE A 51 -19.95 19.11 -1.34
CA ILE A 51 -18.50 19.08 -1.66
C ILE A 51 -18.05 20.45 -2.16
N ALA A 52 -18.77 21.01 -3.14
CA ALA A 52 -18.48 22.34 -3.68
C ALA A 52 -18.54 23.43 -2.60
N ARG A 53 -19.63 23.47 -1.80
CA ARG A 53 -19.82 24.48 -0.75
C ARG A 53 -18.78 24.43 0.35
N LEU A 54 -18.32 23.21 0.73
CA LEU A 54 -17.35 23.00 1.82
C LEU A 54 -15.91 22.91 1.31
N HIS A 55 -15.70 23.02 0.00
CA HIS A 55 -14.37 22.88 -0.64
C HIS A 55 -13.62 21.61 -0.20
N LEU A 56 -14.33 20.46 -0.23
CA LEU A 56 -13.74 19.17 0.13
C LEU A 56 -12.80 18.68 -0.98
N SER A 57 -11.54 19.07 -0.91
CA SER A 57 -10.49 18.77 -1.89
C SER A 57 -9.15 18.53 -1.15
N PRO A 58 -8.32 17.59 -1.60
CA PRO A 58 -8.60 16.62 -2.66
C PRO A 58 -9.51 15.48 -2.22
N LEU A 59 -10.12 14.81 -3.20
CA LEU A 59 -10.80 13.52 -3.02
C LEU A 59 -9.95 12.39 -3.61
N TYR A 60 -10.23 11.16 -3.20
CA TYR A 60 -9.59 9.95 -3.71
C TYR A 60 -10.63 9.09 -4.43
N VAL A 61 -10.44 8.84 -5.72
CA VAL A 61 -11.48 8.26 -6.59
C VAL A 61 -11.03 6.94 -7.19
N SER A 62 -11.79 5.88 -6.93
CA SER A 62 -11.66 4.55 -7.55
C SER A 62 -12.25 4.59 -8.96
N VAL A 63 -11.39 4.73 -9.96
CA VAL A 63 -11.79 4.80 -11.38
C VAL A 63 -11.97 3.41 -11.98
N GLN A 64 -11.04 2.52 -11.78
CA GLN A 64 -10.92 1.16 -12.30
C GLN A 64 -10.69 1.10 -13.82
N CYS A 65 -11.56 1.69 -14.62
CA CYS A 65 -11.40 1.98 -16.05
C CYS A 65 -12.35 3.08 -16.48
N THR A 66 -12.09 3.68 -17.65
CA THR A 66 -12.93 4.74 -18.24
C THR A 66 -13.87 4.20 -19.32
N ASN A 67 -13.77 2.93 -19.69
CA ASN A 67 -14.76 2.27 -20.53
C ASN A 67 -16.08 2.10 -19.74
N PRO A 68 -17.17 2.77 -20.15
CA PRO A 68 -18.41 2.80 -19.35
C PRO A 68 -19.06 1.42 -19.21
N VAL A 69 -18.99 0.60 -20.23
CA VAL A 69 -19.58 -0.74 -20.22
C VAL A 69 -18.77 -1.66 -19.29
N LEU A 70 -17.45 -1.67 -19.47
CA LEU A 70 -16.57 -2.48 -18.63
C LEU A 70 -16.62 -2.07 -17.16
N ARG A 71 -16.62 -0.75 -16.88
CA ARG A 71 -16.71 -0.27 -15.50
C ARG A 71 -18.01 -0.69 -14.82
N ALA A 72 -19.14 -0.56 -15.52
CA ALA A 72 -20.43 -0.99 -15.00
C ALA A 72 -20.45 -2.50 -14.68
N GLU A 73 -19.82 -3.30 -15.54
CA GLU A 73 -19.67 -4.74 -15.36
C GLU A 73 -18.75 -5.06 -14.15
N MET A 74 -17.56 -4.47 -14.07
CA MET A 74 -16.59 -4.71 -13.02
C MET A 74 -17.13 -4.37 -11.63
N LEU A 75 -17.91 -3.29 -11.52
CA LEU A 75 -18.51 -2.83 -10.26
C LEU A 75 -19.88 -3.49 -10.00
N ARG A 76 -20.43 -4.22 -10.96
CA ARG A 76 -21.82 -4.75 -10.95
C ARG A 76 -22.83 -3.65 -10.58
N CYS A 77 -22.70 -2.52 -11.24
CA CYS A 77 -23.50 -1.33 -10.99
C CYS A 77 -23.76 -0.64 -12.33
N SER A 78 -25.01 -0.67 -12.81
CA SER A 78 -25.36 -0.23 -14.17
C SER A 78 -25.08 1.25 -14.44
N TRP A 79 -25.06 2.09 -13.41
CA TRP A 79 -24.77 3.52 -13.54
C TRP A 79 -23.30 3.88 -13.21
N ALA A 80 -22.46 2.89 -12.92
CA ALA A 80 -21.04 3.12 -12.64
C ALA A 80 -20.24 3.57 -13.89
N GLY A 81 -20.80 3.39 -15.08
CA GLY A 81 -20.16 3.80 -16.34
C GLY A 81 -19.89 5.28 -16.49
N ASP A 82 -20.62 6.13 -15.78
CA ASP A 82 -20.58 7.60 -15.94
C ASP A 82 -19.39 8.28 -15.24
N ILE A 83 -18.32 7.57 -14.96
CA ILE A 83 -17.18 8.09 -14.17
C ILE A 83 -16.61 9.38 -14.74
N LEU A 84 -16.46 9.50 -16.06
CA LEU A 84 -15.91 10.71 -16.68
C LEU A 84 -16.84 11.92 -16.48
N ALA A 85 -18.16 11.73 -16.52
CA ALA A 85 -19.12 12.78 -16.22
C ALA A 85 -19.10 13.17 -14.72
N GLN A 86 -18.92 12.17 -13.83
CA GLN A 86 -18.81 12.41 -12.40
C GLN A 86 -17.54 13.19 -12.04
N LEU A 87 -16.41 12.88 -12.68
CA LEU A 87 -15.17 13.65 -12.53
C LEU A 87 -15.33 15.08 -13.05
N ALA A 88 -15.97 15.27 -14.22
CA ALA A 88 -16.23 16.60 -14.75
C ALA A 88 -17.03 17.47 -13.75
N ARG A 89 -17.99 16.90 -13.04
CA ARG A 89 -18.75 17.61 -11.99
C ARG A 89 -17.87 18.02 -10.80
N LEU A 90 -16.89 17.21 -10.42
CA LEU A 90 -15.91 17.59 -9.38
C LEU A 90 -15.02 18.74 -9.87
N GLU A 91 -14.60 18.69 -11.14
CA GLU A 91 -13.78 19.74 -11.78
C GLU A 91 -14.54 21.07 -11.86
N GLU A 92 -15.82 21.06 -12.26
CA GLU A 92 -16.71 22.23 -12.26
C GLU A 92 -16.86 22.85 -10.86
N ALA A 93 -16.78 22.03 -9.82
CA ALA A 93 -16.78 22.46 -8.42
C ALA A 93 -15.39 22.92 -7.92
N GLY A 94 -14.36 22.90 -8.76
CA GLY A 94 -12.98 23.26 -8.40
C GLY A 94 -12.30 22.24 -7.49
N VAL A 95 -12.76 20.98 -7.51
CA VAL A 95 -12.21 19.90 -6.68
C VAL A 95 -11.07 19.19 -7.41
N GLU A 96 -9.95 19.04 -6.73
CA GLU A 96 -8.84 18.18 -7.16
C GLU A 96 -9.03 16.75 -6.65
N TYR A 97 -8.44 15.78 -7.33
CA TYR A 97 -8.59 14.39 -6.89
C TYR A 97 -7.39 13.52 -7.31
N HIS A 98 -7.11 12.53 -6.47
CA HIS A 98 -6.25 11.40 -6.79
C HIS A 98 -7.10 10.26 -7.35
N THR A 99 -6.55 9.50 -8.29
CA THR A 99 -7.27 8.38 -8.92
C THR A 99 -6.56 7.06 -8.70
N GLN A 100 -7.35 5.96 -8.69
CA GLN A 100 -6.84 4.61 -8.53
C GLN A 100 -7.50 3.66 -9.54
N VAL A 101 -6.70 2.75 -10.05
CA VAL A 101 -7.09 1.58 -10.83
C VAL A 101 -6.65 0.32 -10.10
N VAL A 102 -7.60 -0.52 -9.71
CA VAL A 102 -7.31 -1.92 -9.37
C VAL A 102 -7.24 -2.69 -10.68
N LEU A 103 -6.03 -3.06 -11.07
CA LEU A 103 -5.77 -3.71 -12.35
C LEU A 103 -5.97 -5.22 -12.24
N CYS A 104 -6.86 -5.74 -13.09
CA CYS A 104 -7.21 -7.16 -13.18
C CYS A 104 -6.71 -7.70 -14.50
N ALA A 105 -5.82 -8.70 -14.47
CA ALA A 105 -5.23 -9.28 -15.67
C ALA A 105 -6.31 -9.84 -16.62
N GLY A 106 -6.23 -9.47 -17.90
CA GLY A 106 -7.17 -9.88 -18.95
C GLY A 106 -8.55 -9.21 -18.87
N LEU A 107 -8.73 -8.18 -18.04
CA LEU A 107 -10.02 -7.49 -17.87
C LEU A 107 -9.90 -5.99 -18.20
N ASN A 108 -9.18 -5.22 -17.40
CA ASN A 108 -8.99 -3.78 -17.58
C ASN A 108 -7.53 -3.39 -17.82
N ASP A 109 -6.68 -4.36 -18.17
CA ASP A 109 -5.28 -4.17 -18.60
C ASP A 109 -5.17 -3.88 -20.11
N GLY A 110 -3.96 -3.83 -20.63
CA GLY A 110 -3.68 -3.62 -22.06
C GLY A 110 -4.36 -2.37 -22.63
N GLU A 111 -5.21 -2.52 -23.63
CA GLU A 111 -5.87 -1.41 -24.34
C GLU A 111 -6.82 -0.62 -23.41
N GLU A 112 -7.48 -1.28 -22.48
CA GLU A 112 -8.36 -0.60 -21.51
C GLU A 112 -7.57 0.23 -20.50
N LEU A 113 -6.40 -0.25 -20.08
CA LEU A 113 -5.48 0.54 -19.26
C LEU A 113 -4.96 1.76 -20.04
N GLU A 114 -4.57 1.56 -21.30
CA GLU A 114 -4.10 2.63 -22.19
C GLU A 114 -5.15 3.73 -22.35
N ARG A 115 -6.41 3.32 -22.56
CA ARG A 115 -7.55 4.23 -22.62
C ARG A 115 -7.71 5.00 -21.32
N THR A 116 -7.68 4.30 -20.19
CA THR A 116 -7.86 4.90 -18.86
C THR A 116 -6.76 5.90 -18.55
N ILE A 117 -5.50 5.57 -18.82
CA ILE A 117 -4.37 6.48 -18.64
C ILE A 117 -4.56 7.77 -19.46
N ARG A 118 -4.90 7.64 -20.75
CA ARG A 118 -5.14 8.78 -21.64
C ARG A 118 -6.28 9.67 -21.13
N ASP A 119 -7.40 9.08 -20.76
CA ASP A 119 -8.59 9.82 -20.33
C ASP A 119 -8.34 10.56 -19.00
N ILE A 120 -7.63 9.93 -18.05
CA ILE A 120 -7.31 10.55 -16.76
C ILE A 120 -6.22 11.62 -16.91
N THR A 121 -5.18 11.37 -17.70
CA THR A 121 -4.14 12.38 -17.94
C THR A 121 -4.68 13.64 -18.63
N ALA A 122 -5.73 13.51 -19.45
CA ALA A 122 -6.39 14.66 -20.07
C ALA A 122 -7.17 15.55 -19.07
N ARG A 123 -7.37 15.10 -17.82
CA ARG A 123 -8.12 15.81 -16.78
C ARG A 123 -7.25 16.66 -15.84
N ARG A 124 -5.98 16.77 -16.15
CA ARG A 124 -5.10 17.69 -15.42
C ARG A 124 -5.52 19.14 -15.66
N PRO A 125 -5.39 20.07 -14.72
CA PRO A 125 -4.67 19.87 -13.44
C PRO A 125 -5.52 19.30 -12.31
N HIS A 126 -6.84 19.08 -12.47
CA HIS A 126 -7.69 18.58 -11.38
C HIS A 126 -7.36 17.14 -10.95
N ALA A 127 -7.05 16.28 -11.92
CA ALA A 127 -6.46 14.97 -11.62
C ALA A 127 -5.02 15.18 -11.15
N LEU A 128 -4.74 14.84 -9.89
CA LEU A 128 -3.43 15.02 -9.26
C LEU A 128 -2.49 13.84 -9.49
N SER A 129 -3.02 12.62 -9.58
CA SER A 129 -2.25 11.42 -9.81
C SER A 129 -3.14 10.26 -10.23
N LEU A 130 -2.52 9.26 -10.87
CA LEU A 130 -3.12 7.96 -11.18
C LEU A 130 -2.30 6.84 -10.54
N ALA A 131 -2.88 6.15 -9.57
CA ALA A 131 -2.33 4.94 -8.97
C ALA A 131 -2.83 3.70 -9.71
N ILE A 132 -1.95 2.77 -10.02
CA ILE A 132 -2.28 1.48 -10.61
C ILE A 132 -1.76 0.39 -9.68
N VAL A 133 -2.68 -0.38 -9.10
CA VAL A 133 -2.37 -1.46 -8.16
C VAL A 133 -2.88 -2.80 -8.71
N PRO A 134 -2.15 -3.91 -8.53
CA PRO A 134 -2.66 -5.20 -8.97
C PRO A 134 -3.82 -5.64 -8.09
N VAL A 135 -4.72 -6.44 -8.64
CA VAL A 135 -5.80 -7.05 -7.87
C VAL A 135 -5.24 -7.96 -6.78
N GLY A 136 -5.63 -7.71 -5.52
CA GLY A 136 -5.34 -8.60 -4.40
C GLY A 136 -6.39 -9.71 -4.33
N LEU A 137 -5.96 -10.97 -4.34
CA LEU A 137 -6.83 -12.14 -4.24
C LEU A 137 -6.50 -12.93 -2.99
N THR A 138 -7.53 -13.39 -2.28
CA THR A 138 -7.37 -14.28 -1.13
C THR A 138 -8.01 -15.65 -1.39
N LYS A 139 -7.63 -16.64 -0.61
CA LYS A 139 -8.27 -17.98 -0.68
C LYS A 139 -9.74 -17.98 -0.22
N HIS A 140 -10.22 -16.89 0.38
CA HIS A 140 -11.60 -16.73 0.85
C HIS A 140 -12.53 -16.12 -0.20
N ARG A 141 -12.00 -15.85 -1.39
CA ARG A 141 -12.81 -15.34 -2.49
C ARG A 141 -13.86 -16.37 -2.92
N THR A 142 -15.11 -15.96 -2.87
CA THR A 142 -16.26 -16.79 -3.25
C THR A 142 -16.91 -16.35 -4.57
N ASP A 143 -16.52 -15.20 -5.09
CA ASP A 143 -17.05 -14.68 -6.35
C ASP A 143 -16.68 -15.60 -7.53
N PRO A 144 -17.66 -16.02 -8.36
CA PRO A 144 -17.42 -16.96 -9.45
C PRO A 144 -16.69 -16.36 -10.66
N PHE A 145 -16.58 -15.03 -10.75
CA PHE A 145 -15.88 -14.40 -11.87
C PHE A 145 -14.39 -14.78 -11.85
N PRO A 146 -13.82 -15.28 -12.97
CA PRO A 146 -12.46 -15.80 -12.97
C PRO A 146 -11.42 -14.68 -12.99
N LEU A 147 -11.01 -14.18 -11.82
CA LEU A 147 -9.85 -13.30 -11.69
C LEU A 147 -8.59 -14.10 -11.45
N VAL A 148 -7.51 -13.65 -12.05
CA VAL A 148 -6.16 -14.21 -11.85
C VAL A 148 -5.20 -13.10 -11.45
N GLN A 149 -4.17 -13.45 -10.66
CA GLN A 149 -3.08 -12.52 -10.35
C GLN A 149 -2.17 -12.36 -11.57
N PHE A 150 -1.47 -11.24 -11.63
CA PHE A 150 -0.40 -11.04 -12.58
C PHE A 150 0.73 -12.04 -12.32
N ASP A 151 1.18 -12.70 -13.35
CA ASP A 151 2.45 -13.41 -13.36
C ASP A 151 3.62 -12.44 -13.62
N ARG A 152 4.83 -12.97 -13.64
CA ARG A 152 6.03 -12.19 -13.86
C ARG A 152 6.01 -11.41 -15.18
N ASP A 153 5.62 -12.07 -16.25
CA ASP A 153 5.62 -11.49 -17.59
C ASP A 153 4.47 -10.48 -17.76
N GLY A 154 3.32 -10.77 -17.15
CA GLY A 154 2.19 -9.84 -17.08
C GLY A 154 2.55 -8.55 -16.34
N ALA A 155 3.18 -8.67 -15.17
CA ALA A 155 3.65 -7.52 -14.41
C ALA A 155 4.71 -6.71 -15.17
N ALA A 156 5.64 -7.39 -15.86
CA ALA A 156 6.64 -6.72 -16.70
C ALA A 156 5.98 -5.93 -17.84
N ARG A 157 4.97 -6.51 -18.53
CA ARG A 157 4.24 -5.80 -19.59
C ARG A 157 3.51 -4.56 -19.08
N VAL A 158 2.94 -4.61 -17.87
CA VAL A 158 2.31 -3.42 -17.26
C VAL A 158 3.33 -2.32 -17.03
N ILE A 159 4.51 -2.67 -16.49
CA ILE A 159 5.59 -1.71 -16.28
C ILE A 159 6.02 -1.09 -17.63
N ASP A 160 6.30 -1.94 -18.63
CA ASP A 160 6.73 -1.50 -19.97
C ASP A 160 5.67 -0.62 -20.67
N GLN A 161 4.38 -0.81 -20.39
CA GLN A 161 3.29 0.02 -20.91
C GLN A 161 3.23 1.38 -20.23
N VAL A 162 3.49 1.43 -18.91
CA VAL A 162 3.32 2.65 -18.11
C VAL A 162 4.55 3.57 -18.20
N GLU A 163 5.76 3.02 -18.28
CA GLU A 163 7.01 3.79 -18.31
C GLU A 163 7.02 4.91 -19.38
N PRO A 164 6.61 4.69 -20.64
CA PRO A 164 6.56 5.77 -21.65
C PRO A 164 5.60 6.92 -21.27
N TRP A 165 4.51 6.60 -20.57
CA TRP A 165 3.60 7.62 -20.05
C TRP A 165 4.23 8.43 -18.91
N GLN A 166 4.96 7.78 -18.02
CA GLN A 166 5.70 8.46 -16.96
C GLN A 166 6.76 9.39 -17.52
N GLU A 167 7.52 8.92 -18.50
CA GLU A 167 8.52 9.74 -19.21
C GLU A 167 7.88 10.96 -19.89
N LYS A 168 6.76 10.74 -20.59
CA LYS A 168 6.00 11.82 -21.21
C LYS A 168 5.54 12.86 -20.21
N MET A 169 4.94 12.43 -19.09
CA MET A 169 4.45 13.34 -18.04
C MET A 169 5.61 14.15 -17.43
N ARG A 170 6.73 13.51 -17.18
CA ARG A 170 7.93 14.18 -16.68
C ARG A 170 8.50 15.19 -17.67
N ALA A 171 8.46 14.88 -18.95
CA ALA A 171 8.91 15.82 -20.00
C ALA A 171 7.98 17.03 -20.14
N GLU A 172 6.66 16.84 -19.98
CA GLU A 172 5.65 17.89 -20.11
C GLU A 172 5.52 18.76 -18.86
N GLU A 173 5.53 18.16 -17.65
CA GLU A 173 5.17 18.84 -16.39
C GLU A 173 6.23 18.69 -15.27
N GLY A 174 7.31 17.96 -15.51
CA GLY A 174 8.34 17.71 -14.50
C GLY A 174 7.93 16.72 -13.40
N ARG A 175 6.78 16.05 -13.53
CA ARG A 175 6.23 15.11 -12.55
C ARG A 175 5.78 13.81 -13.20
N THR A 176 5.85 12.71 -12.45
CA THR A 176 5.56 11.36 -12.95
C THR A 176 4.07 11.12 -13.18
N PHE A 177 3.20 11.63 -12.29
CA PHE A 177 1.73 11.58 -12.33
C PHE A 177 1.13 10.16 -12.26
N ILE A 178 1.69 9.17 -12.98
CA ILE A 178 1.19 7.78 -13.03
C ILE A 178 2.14 6.90 -12.23
N TYR A 179 1.61 6.18 -11.27
CA TYR A 179 2.42 5.38 -10.35
C TYR A 179 1.94 3.93 -10.30
N LEU A 180 2.88 2.99 -10.36
CA LEU A 180 2.65 1.57 -10.14
C LEU A 180 2.93 1.18 -8.71
N ALA A 181 2.11 0.29 -8.15
CA ALA A 181 2.40 -0.31 -6.85
C ALA A 181 3.72 -1.07 -6.86
N ASP A 182 4.43 -1.04 -5.74
CA ASP A 182 5.72 -1.74 -5.56
C ASP A 182 5.59 -3.24 -5.90
N GLU A 183 4.41 -3.80 -5.72
CA GLU A 183 4.10 -5.20 -6.02
C GLU A 183 4.33 -5.55 -7.50
N PHE A 184 4.06 -4.66 -8.45
CA PHE A 184 4.36 -4.92 -9.86
C PHE A 184 5.84 -5.14 -10.10
N TYR A 185 6.70 -4.34 -9.45
CA TYR A 185 8.16 -4.47 -9.56
C TYR A 185 8.64 -5.78 -8.92
N PHE A 186 8.08 -6.15 -7.76
CA PHE A 186 8.41 -7.43 -7.11
C PHE A 186 8.01 -8.62 -7.98
N LEU A 187 6.78 -8.63 -8.52
CA LEU A 187 6.29 -9.68 -9.41
C LEU A 187 7.16 -9.80 -10.67
N ALA A 188 7.52 -8.68 -11.29
CA ALA A 188 8.39 -8.64 -12.47
C ALA A 188 9.85 -9.01 -12.16
N GLY A 189 10.25 -9.02 -10.89
CA GLY A 189 11.65 -9.17 -10.50
C GLY A 189 12.51 -7.97 -10.89
N ARG A 190 11.90 -6.77 -10.91
CA ARG A 190 12.57 -5.49 -11.18
C ARG A 190 12.77 -4.70 -9.88
N GLU A 191 13.75 -3.81 -9.88
CA GLU A 191 13.93 -2.85 -8.79
C GLU A 191 12.84 -1.77 -8.83
N VAL A 192 12.41 -1.30 -7.64
CA VAL A 192 11.50 -0.15 -7.55
C VAL A 192 12.20 1.13 -8.03
N PRO A 193 11.50 2.06 -8.68
CA PRO A 193 12.06 3.29 -9.22
C PRO A 193 12.81 4.13 -8.18
N PRO A 194 13.72 5.03 -8.60
CA PRO A 194 14.37 5.97 -7.71
C PRO A 194 13.37 6.97 -7.11
N ALA A 195 13.70 7.55 -5.94
CA ALA A 195 12.81 8.46 -5.19
C ALA A 195 12.27 9.64 -6.01
N ALA A 196 13.08 10.15 -6.95
CA ALA A 196 12.68 11.23 -7.84
C ALA A 196 11.47 10.88 -8.75
N MET A 197 11.15 9.59 -8.93
CA MET A 197 10.02 9.15 -9.74
C MET A 197 8.70 9.11 -8.96
N TYR A 198 8.71 9.42 -7.67
CA TYR A 198 7.50 9.35 -6.82
C TYR A 198 6.94 10.72 -6.44
N ASP A 199 7.55 11.84 -6.88
CA ASP A 199 7.05 13.22 -6.70
C ASP A 199 6.64 13.55 -5.25
N GLY A 200 7.38 13.06 -4.25
CA GLY A 200 7.05 13.23 -2.84
C GLY A 200 6.08 12.17 -2.28
N PHE A 201 5.89 11.08 -2.99
CA PHE A 201 5.11 9.90 -2.53
C PHE A 201 3.62 10.16 -2.26
N PRO A 202 2.84 10.69 -3.22
CA PRO A 202 1.44 11.05 -3.00
C PRO A 202 0.49 9.85 -2.84
N GLN A 203 0.96 8.62 -3.04
CA GLN A 203 0.16 7.41 -3.11
C GLN A 203 0.69 6.27 -2.21
N LEU A 204 1.37 6.61 -1.10
CA LEU A 204 1.93 5.60 -0.17
C LEU A 204 0.89 4.60 0.32
N ASP A 205 -0.34 5.05 0.61
CA ASP A 205 -1.42 4.21 1.12
C ASP A 205 -1.85 3.11 0.12
N ASN A 206 -1.52 3.28 -1.15
CA ASN A 206 -1.72 2.29 -2.21
C ASN A 206 -0.54 1.32 -2.37
N GLY A 207 0.41 1.30 -1.46
CA GLY A 207 1.62 0.48 -1.59
C GLY A 207 2.55 0.96 -2.70
N ILE A 208 2.53 2.26 -3.00
CA ILE A 208 3.33 2.89 -4.05
C ILE A 208 4.49 3.66 -3.43
N GLY A 209 5.71 3.21 -3.65
CA GLY A 209 6.90 3.85 -3.16
C GLY A 209 7.25 3.56 -1.70
N LEU A 210 6.50 2.71 -1.00
CA LEU A 210 6.81 2.32 0.38
C LEU A 210 8.22 1.73 0.50
N THR A 211 8.58 0.86 -0.44
CA THR A 211 9.92 0.25 -0.47
C THR A 211 11.00 1.30 -0.73
N ARG A 212 10.75 2.23 -1.64
CA ARG A 212 11.72 3.29 -1.93
C ARG A 212 11.87 4.27 -0.76
N SER A 213 10.78 4.63 -0.10
CA SER A 213 10.81 5.44 1.13
C SER A 213 11.63 4.74 2.21
N PHE A 214 11.34 3.46 2.47
CA PHE A 214 12.09 2.62 3.41
C PHE A 214 13.61 2.62 3.09
N ILE A 215 13.97 2.40 1.83
CA ILE A 215 15.39 2.41 1.41
C ILE A 215 16.01 3.79 1.66
N GLY A 216 15.30 4.88 1.32
CA GLY A 216 15.78 6.24 1.53
C GLY A 216 16.01 6.56 3.02
N GLU A 217 15.07 6.15 3.88
CA GLU A 217 15.17 6.31 5.33
C GLU A 217 16.32 5.49 5.93
N TRP A 218 16.48 4.26 5.47
CA TRP A 218 17.63 3.42 5.84
C TRP A 218 18.96 4.07 5.45
N ASP A 219 19.07 4.51 4.21
CA ASP A 219 20.29 5.11 3.69
C ASP A 219 20.63 6.44 4.38
N ALA A 220 19.61 7.22 4.74
CA ALA A 220 19.76 8.46 5.50
C ALA A 220 20.17 8.22 6.96
N ALA A 221 19.70 7.12 7.58
CA ALA A 221 20.05 6.74 8.94
C ALA A 221 21.42 6.04 9.02
N LYS A 222 21.98 5.62 7.88
CA LYS A 222 23.23 4.88 7.80
C LYS A 222 24.43 5.77 8.15
N GLU A 223 24.71 5.86 9.43
CA GLU A 223 26.00 6.34 9.94
C GLU A 223 27.00 5.17 9.94
N CYS A 224 28.27 5.44 10.15
CA CYS A 224 29.32 4.40 10.18
C CYS A 224 29.10 3.44 11.35
N GLY A 225 28.21 2.47 11.21
CA GLY A 225 27.88 1.45 12.21
C GLY A 225 28.02 0.04 11.66
N ALA A 226 28.39 -0.90 12.54
CA ALA A 226 28.29 -2.33 12.30
C ALA A 226 27.01 -2.87 12.94
N ALA A 227 26.58 -4.08 12.53
CA ALA A 227 25.49 -4.76 13.22
C ALA A 227 25.82 -4.90 14.71
N CYS A 228 24.79 -4.76 15.55
CA CYS A 228 24.91 -5.12 16.95
C CYS A 228 25.29 -6.61 17.08
N GLY A 229 25.95 -6.98 18.16
CA GLY A 229 26.36 -8.38 18.40
C GLY A 229 25.20 -9.34 18.66
N ALA A 230 23.97 -8.84 18.77
CA ALA A 230 22.75 -9.63 18.97
C ALA A 230 22.32 -10.35 17.69
N ARG A 231 21.82 -11.57 17.84
CA ARG A 231 21.21 -12.33 16.74
C ARG A 231 19.73 -11.97 16.65
N LEU A 232 19.33 -11.42 15.51
CA LEU A 232 18.01 -10.87 15.32
C LEU A 232 17.29 -11.52 14.13
N ALA A 233 16.01 -11.87 14.34
CA ALA A 233 15.12 -12.24 13.25
C ALA A 233 14.32 -11.01 12.79
N VAL A 234 14.24 -10.83 11.49
CA VAL A 234 13.46 -9.75 10.84
C VAL A 234 12.28 -10.38 10.12
N VAL A 235 11.12 -10.31 10.73
CA VAL A 235 9.86 -10.80 10.16
C VAL A 235 9.38 -9.90 9.05
N SER A 236 8.96 -10.48 7.93
CA SER A 236 8.38 -9.74 6.80
C SER A 236 7.41 -10.58 5.98
N GLY A 237 6.60 -9.93 5.17
CA GLY A 237 5.92 -10.59 4.06
C GLY A 237 6.96 -11.07 3.02
N THR A 238 6.57 -12.04 2.22
CA THR A 238 7.48 -12.69 1.27
C THR A 238 7.93 -11.76 0.14
N ALA A 239 7.10 -10.78 -0.25
CA ALA A 239 7.40 -9.86 -1.34
C ALA A 239 8.62 -8.96 -1.05
N VAL A 240 8.70 -8.38 0.15
CA VAL A 240 9.76 -7.43 0.53
C VAL A 240 10.99 -8.10 1.14
N ALA A 241 10.91 -9.38 1.48
CA ALA A 241 12.00 -10.13 2.11
C ALA A 241 13.36 -10.03 1.37
N PRO A 242 13.43 -10.08 0.03
CA PRO A 242 14.68 -9.90 -0.70
C PRO A 242 15.32 -8.52 -0.47
N VAL A 243 14.52 -7.46 -0.37
CA VAL A 243 14.99 -6.09 -0.10
C VAL A 243 15.57 -6.00 1.30
N LEU A 244 14.83 -6.51 2.30
CA LEU A 244 15.30 -6.55 3.69
C LEU A 244 16.57 -7.38 3.83
N ALA A 245 16.67 -8.53 3.12
CA ALA A 245 17.87 -9.34 3.11
C ALA A 245 19.07 -8.62 2.45
N ALA A 246 18.83 -7.78 1.45
CA ALA A 246 19.89 -6.96 0.85
C ALA A 246 20.38 -5.90 1.85
N LYS A 247 19.48 -5.21 2.53
CA LYS A 247 19.80 -4.21 3.56
C LYS A 247 20.46 -4.83 4.79
N ALA A 248 19.99 -5.98 5.25
CA ALA A 248 20.63 -6.72 6.33
C ALA A 248 22.09 -7.08 6.02
N ARG A 249 22.40 -7.45 4.76
CA ARG A 249 23.77 -7.76 4.32
C ARG A 249 24.71 -6.54 4.33
N GLU A 250 24.19 -5.33 4.26
CA GLU A 250 25.02 -4.13 4.39
C GLU A 250 25.62 -4.01 5.81
N LEU A 251 24.86 -4.42 6.83
CA LEU A 251 25.29 -4.42 8.23
C LEU A 251 25.98 -5.72 8.65
N ASP A 252 25.49 -6.87 8.17
CA ASP A 252 25.98 -8.20 8.49
C ASP A 252 26.38 -8.97 7.22
N PRO A 253 27.48 -8.64 6.55
CA PRO A 253 27.93 -9.31 5.32
C PRO A 253 28.15 -10.82 5.51
N ALA A 254 28.53 -11.24 6.72
CA ALA A 254 28.78 -12.64 7.05
C ALA A 254 27.51 -13.43 7.37
N LYS A 255 26.34 -12.79 7.42
CA LYS A 255 25.03 -13.39 7.74
C LYS A 255 25.03 -14.18 9.06
N ARG A 256 25.67 -13.65 10.09
CA ARG A 256 25.81 -14.33 11.39
C ARG A 256 24.77 -13.90 12.41
N ASN A 257 24.32 -12.65 12.31
CA ASN A 257 23.54 -12.00 13.35
C ASN A 257 22.15 -11.54 12.87
N ILE A 258 21.94 -11.33 11.57
CA ILE A 258 20.67 -10.84 11.05
C ILE A 258 20.05 -11.87 10.11
N PHE A 259 18.87 -12.37 10.47
CA PHE A 259 18.12 -13.38 9.73
C PHE A 259 16.77 -12.81 9.28
N VAL A 260 16.56 -12.63 7.97
CA VAL A 260 15.22 -12.29 7.47
C VAL A 260 14.38 -13.55 7.50
N LEU A 261 13.22 -13.46 8.15
CA LEU A 261 12.21 -14.51 8.28
C LEU A 261 10.98 -14.14 7.44
N PRO A 262 10.93 -14.58 6.16
CA PRO A 262 9.74 -14.37 5.36
C PRO A 262 8.61 -15.24 5.89
N VAL A 263 7.46 -14.60 6.18
CA VAL A 263 6.27 -15.29 6.68
C VAL A 263 5.27 -15.42 5.55
N GLU A 264 4.90 -16.65 5.24
CA GLU A 264 3.81 -16.94 4.32
C GLU A 264 2.47 -16.66 5.00
N ASN A 265 1.60 -15.91 4.32
CA ASN A 265 0.26 -15.65 4.80
C ASN A 265 -0.62 -16.88 4.60
N ARG A 266 -0.67 -17.75 5.59
CA ARG A 266 -1.46 -18.99 5.57
C ARG A 266 -2.96 -18.70 5.73
N HIS A 267 -3.28 -17.58 6.35
CA HIS A 267 -4.66 -17.22 6.66
C HIS A 267 -5.41 -16.66 5.45
N PHE A 268 -4.84 -15.69 4.76
CA PHE A 268 -5.42 -15.13 3.51
C PHE A 268 -5.04 -15.92 2.26
N GLY A 269 -3.98 -16.72 2.33
CA GLY A 269 -3.41 -17.48 1.22
C GLY A 269 -2.09 -16.87 0.71
N ALA A 270 -1.22 -17.71 0.12
CA ALA A 270 0.13 -17.35 -0.31
C ALA A 270 0.19 -16.21 -1.35
N MET A 271 -0.93 -15.92 -2.02
CA MET A 271 -1.05 -14.79 -2.93
C MET A 271 -1.02 -13.43 -2.22
N VAL A 272 -1.33 -13.40 -0.91
CA VAL A 272 -1.20 -12.21 -0.07
C VAL A 272 0.18 -12.22 0.56
N ASN A 273 1.10 -11.48 -0.02
CA ASN A 273 2.53 -11.54 0.25
C ASN A 273 3.12 -10.29 0.92
N VAL A 274 2.27 -9.29 1.22
CA VAL A 274 2.67 -8.01 1.82
C VAL A 274 2.75 -8.09 3.34
N SER A 275 3.70 -7.37 3.95
CA SER A 275 3.92 -7.36 5.39
C SER A 275 2.72 -6.83 6.20
N GLY A 276 2.00 -5.84 5.67
CA GLY A 276 0.87 -5.21 6.36
C GLY A 276 -0.38 -6.10 6.53
N LEU A 277 -0.44 -7.24 5.81
CA LEU A 277 -1.54 -8.21 5.92
C LEU A 277 -1.15 -9.48 6.68
N LEU A 278 0.04 -9.53 7.29
CA LEU A 278 0.41 -10.59 8.20
C LEU A 278 -0.44 -10.54 9.46
N ILE A 279 -0.83 -11.70 9.96
CA ILE A 279 -1.58 -11.85 11.21
C ILE A 279 -0.68 -12.39 12.33
N GLY A 280 -1.09 -12.17 13.58
CA GLY A 280 -0.35 -12.64 14.74
C GLY A 280 -0.15 -14.15 14.75
N ALA A 281 -1.17 -14.92 14.36
CA ALA A 281 -1.10 -16.37 14.30
C ALA A 281 -0.07 -16.91 13.29
N ASP A 282 0.04 -16.30 12.10
CA ASP A 282 1.03 -16.70 11.08
C ASP A 282 2.45 -16.35 11.52
N ILE A 283 2.65 -15.20 12.17
CA ILE A 283 3.94 -14.81 12.76
C ILE A 283 4.32 -15.77 13.88
N ALA A 284 3.41 -16.08 14.80
CA ALA A 284 3.67 -17.04 15.88
C ALA A 284 4.05 -18.43 15.35
N ALA A 285 3.35 -18.91 14.32
CA ALA A 285 3.68 -20.18 13.67
C ALA A 285 5.10 -20.17 13.07
N ALA A 286 5.47 -19.10 12.35
CA ALA A 286 6.80 -18.96 11.77
C ALA A 286 7.91 -18.91 12.85
N LEU A 287 7.65 -18.23 13.97
CA LEU A 287 8.60 -18.20 15.10
C LEU A 287 8.78 -19.55 15.77
N ARG A 288 7.71 -20.37 15.89
CA ARG A 288 7.81 -21.75 16.42
C ARG A 288 8.61 -22.68 15.49
N GLU A 289 8.45 -22.49 14.18
CA GLU A 289 9.14 -23.29 13.15
C GLU A 289 10.59 -22.85 12.93
N MET A 290 10.98 -21.67 13.44
CA MET A 290 12.31 -21.12 13.27
C MET A 290 13.35 -21.95 14.01
N SER A 291 14.34 -22.45 13.28
CA SER A 291 15.44 -23.27 13.84
C SER A 291 16.58 -22.45 14.42
N GLN A 292 16.73 -21.18 14.02
CA GLN A 292 17.77 -20.29 14.49
C GLN A 292 17.47 -19.77 15.89
N ALA A 293 18.43 -19.92 16.79
CA ALA A 293 18.36 -19.26 18.08
C ALA A 293 18.67 -17.76 17.90
N VAL A 294 17.77 -16.89 18.32
CA VAL A 294 17.89 -15.43 18.23
C VAL A 294 17.69 -14.79 19.60
N ASP A 295 18.24 -13.57 19.76
CA ASP A 295 18.12 -12.78 20.98
C ASP A 295 16.90 -11.83 20.91
N GLY A 296 16.39 -11.60 19.69
CA GLY A 296 15.22 -10.73 19.48
C GLY A 296 14.62 -10.87 18.11
N VAL A 297 13.42 -10.30 17.97
CA VAL A 297 12.59 -10.35 16.76
C VAL A 297 12.09 -8.95 16.42
N LEU A 298 12.32 -8.53 15.19
CA LEU A 298 11.70 -7.34 14.61
C LEU A 298 10.48 -7.77 13.81
N ILE A 299 9.34 -7.13 14.08
CA ILE A 299 8.11 -7.34 13.31
C ILE A 299 7.71 -6.06 12.58
N PRO A 300 7.07 -6.15 11.40
CA PRO A 300 6.61 -4.94 10.71
C PRO A 300 5.48 -4.26 11.49
N ALA A 301 5.64 -3.00 11.84
CA ALA A 301 4.61 -2.23 12.52
C ALA A 301 3.32 -2.09 11.68
N SER A 302 3.43 -2.16 10.35
CA SER A 302 2.29 -2.17 9.43
C SER A 302 1.36 -3.37 9.58
N ALA A 303 1.79 -4.46 10.24
CA ALA A 303 0.93 -5.59 10.57
C ALA A 303 0.02 -5.30 11.79
N LEU A 304 0.30 -4.24 12.55
CA LEU A 304 -0.47 -3.82 13.71
C LEU A 304 -1.45 -2.71 13.32
N ARG A 305 -2.56 -2.63 14.03
CA ARG A 305 -3.48 -1.50 13.92
C ARG A 305 -2.78 -0.24 14.43
N GLU A 306 -2.93 0.84 13.68
CA GLU A 306 -2.37 2.12 14.08
C GLU A 306 -2.94 2.60 15.42
N GLY A 307 -2.05 3.11 16.28
CA GLY A 307 -2.41 3.56 17.63
C GLY A 307 -2.69 2.44 18.62
N GLU A 308 -2.79 1.19 18.17
CA GLU A 308 -3.05 0.01 18.99
C GLU A 308 -2.08 -1.11 18.61
N ASP A 309 -1.58 -1.86 19.59
CA ASP A 309 -0.68 -2.99 19.32
C ASP A 309 -1.51 -4.29 19.15
N VAL A 310 -2.36 -4.33 18.08
CA VAL A 310 -3.26 -5.43 17.78
C VAL A 310 -3.15 -5.81 16.30
N PHE A 311 -2.98 -7.10 16.01
CA PHE A 311 -2.94 -7.64 14.66
C PHE A 311 -4.34 -7.68 14.00
N LEU A 312 -4.39 -8.07 12.72
CA LEU A 312 -5.65 -8.18 11.96
C LEU A 312 -6.59 -9.25 12.50
N ASP A 313 -6.07 -10.27 13.15
CA ASP A 313 -6.79 -11.38 13.80
C ASP A 313 -7.18 -11.10 15.26
N ASP A 314 -7.21 -9.83 15.66
CA ASP A 314 -7.48 -9.34 17.03
C ASP A 314 -6.49 -9.87 18.09
N MET A 315 -5.38 -10.51 17.69
CA MET A 315 -4.31 -10.89 18.63
C MET A 315 -3.57 -9.63 19.10
N PRO A 316 -3.52 -9.35 20.43
CA PRO A 316 -2.66 -8.29 20.95
C PRO A 316 -1.17 -8.67 20.79
N LEU A 317 -0.30 -7.69 20.55
CA LEU A 317 1.14 -7.90 20.51
C LEU A 317 1.67 -8.54 21.81
N ASP A 318 1.11 -8.17 22.95
CA ASP A 318 1.50 -8.73 24.24
C ASP A 318 1.14 -10.22 24.37
N ALA A 319 0.11 -10.70 23.66
CA ALA A 319 -0.17 -12.13 23.58
C ALA A 319 0.92 -12.88 22.78
N LEU A 320 1.38 -12.30 21.68
CA LEU A 320 2.52 -12.84 20.95
C LEU A 320 3.79 -12.85 21.81
N ARG A 321 4.07 -11.77 22.54
CA ARG A 321 5.22 -11.69 23.46
C ARG A 321 5.13 -12.73 24.59
N ALA A 322 3.93 -12.94 25.14
CA ALA A 322 3.70 -13.92 26.21
C ALA A 322 3.97 -15.36 25.74
N GLU A 323 3.74 -15.67 24.48
CA GLU A 323 4.04 -16.98 23.89
C GLU A 323 5.56 -17.22 23.76
N PHE A 324 6.35 -16.16 23.59
CA PHE A 324 7.81 -16.24 23.44
C PHE A 324 8.55 -15.43 24.52
N PRO A 325 8.42 -15.80 25.81
CA PRO A 325 8.93 -14.97 26.91
C PRO A 325 10.46 -14.81 26.95
N ALA A 326 11.18 -15.67 26.25
CA ALA A 326 12.63 -15.57 26.11
C ALA A 326 13.07 -14.63 24.97
N LEU A 327 12.12 -14.15 24.14
CA LEU A 327 12.41 -13.28 22.98
C LEU A 327 11.89 -11.87 23.25
N ARG A 328 12.73 -10.89 23.03
CA ARG A 328 12.26 -9.51 22.90
C ARG A 328 11.71 -9.30 21.51
N ILE A 329 10.42 -8.93 21.39
CA ILE A 329 9.74 -8.69 20.10
C ILE A 329 9.39 -7.21 19.99
N GLU A 330 9.94 -6.52 18.98
CA GLU A 330 9.72 -5.10 18.76
C GLU A 330 9.18 -4.80 17.38
N PRO A 331 8.09 -4.01 17.29
CA PRO A 331 7.62 -3.47 16.02
C PRO A 331 8.57 -2.40 15.49
N VAL A 332 8.81 -2.41 14.18
CA VAL A 332 9.61 -1.43 13.44
C VAL A 332 8.80 -0.91 12.25
N ALA A 333 8.82 0.40 12.04
CA ALA A 333 7.96 1.06 11.06
C ALA A 333 8.73 1.53 9.81
N THR A 334 9.86 2.16 10.00
CA THR A 334 10.61 2.91 8.99
C THR A 334 11.96 2.26 8.69
N GLY A 335 12.57 2.62 7.57
CA GLY A 335 13.95 2.17 7.28
C GLY A 335 14.94 2.63 8.34
N ALA A 336 14.72 3.81 8.92
CA ALA A 336 15.53 4.32 10.03
C ALA A 336 15.34 3.50 11.31
N ASP A 337 14.11 3.10 11.65
CA ASP A 337 13.83 2.22 12.79
C ASP A 337 14.51 0.85 12.63
N TYR A 338 14.43 0.26 11.44
CA TYR A 338 15.10 -1.00 11.14
C TYR A 338 16.61 -0.86 11.30
N TYR A 339 17.20 0.21 10.75
CA TYR A 339 18.63 0.47 10.90
C TYR A 339 19.02 0.62 12.37
N ALA A 340 18.30 1.42 13.14
CA ALA A 340 18.55 1.66 14.55
C ALA A 340 18.46 0.35 15.37
N ALA A 341 17.41 -0.43 15.17
CA ALA A 341 17.21 -1.70 15.87
C ALA A 341 18.32 -2.73 15.56
N LEU A 342 18.74 -2.81 14.28
CA LEU A 342 19.78 -3.76 13.85
C LEU A 342 21.20 -3.31 14.24
N SER A 343 21.42 -2.02 14.46
CA SER A 343 22.72 -1.46 14.87
C SER A 343 22.89 -1.42 16.38
N ASP A 344 21.82 -1.16 17.14
CA ASP A 344 21.85 -1.05 18.60
C ASP A 344 20.59 -1.65 19.26
N TRP A 345 20.47 -2.98 19.18
CA TRP A 345 19.33 -3.70 19.74
C TRP A 345 19.14 -3.47 21.25
N ALA A 346 20.20 -3.32 21.99
CA ALA A 346 20.13 -3.19 23.45
C ALA A 346 19.37 -1.91 23.88
N HIS A 347 19.56 -0.82 23.16
CA HIS A 347 18.94 0.48 23.45
C HIS A 347 17.78 0.83 22.54
N TYR A 348 17.52 0.06 21.50
CA TYR A 348 16.38 0.32 20.63
C TYR A 348 15.07 0.16 21.39
N HIS A 349 14.24 1.18 21.35
CA HIS A 349 12.86 1.16 21.81
C HIS A 349 11.98 1.86 20.76
N ARG A 350 10.89 1.21 20.39
CA ARG A 350 9.94 1.81 19.47
C ARG A 350 9.46 3.16 20.03
N THR A 351 9.70 4.23 19.28
CA THR A 351 9.08 5.52 19.55
C THR A 351 7.66 5.49 19.00
N ARG A 352 6.63 5.45 19.84
CA ARG A 352 5.25 5.63 19.40
C ARG A 352 5.10 7.08 18.94
N ALA A 353 4.71 7.29 17.69
CA ALA A 353 4.26 8.60 17.26
C ALA A 353 3.06 9.01 18.13
N SER A 354 3.17 10.11 18.85
CA SER A 354 2.08 10.63 19.66
C SER A 354 1.00 11.20 18.73
N GLY A 355 -0.10 10.45 18.54
CA GLY A 355 -1.36 10.97 18.05
C GLY A 355 -1.37 11.49 16.61
N GLY A 356 -1.37 10.59 15.64
CA GLY A 356 -1.58 10.87 14.22
C GLY A 356 -1.43 9.56 13.45
N TYR A 357 -2.09 9.44 12.32
CA TYR A 357 -1.85 8.30 11.44
C TYR A 357 -0.38 8.30 11.00
N THR A 358 0.29 7.15 10.98
CA THR A 358 1.73 7.02 10.66
C THR A 358 2.09 7.62 9.30
N TRP A 359 1.18 7.57 8.32
CA TRP A 359 1.33 8.23 7.03
C TRP A 359 1.29 9.77 7.14
N GLN A 360 0.64 10.35 8.16
CA GLN A 360 0.65 11.80 8.41
C GLN A 360 1.91 12.25 9.15
N SER A 361 2.53 11.37 9.93
CA SER A 361 3.66 11.71 10.79
C SER A 361 5.04 11.32 10.22
N ASN A 362 5.12 10.29 9.40
CA ASN A 362 6.39 9.71 8.95
C ASN A 362 6.77 10.01 7.49
N ALA A 363 5.83 10.32 6.63
CA ALA A 363 6.20 10.89 5.38
C ALA A 363 6.64 12.30 5.70
N GLY A 364 7.78 12.76 5.45
CA GLY A 364 8.17 14.18 5.45
C GLY A 364 7.23 15.03 4.56
N TYR A 365 5.96 14.71 4.62
CA TYR A 365 4.82 15.36 4.04
C TYR A 365 4.47 16.56 4.93
N THR A 366 5.42 17.45 5.07
CA THR A 366 5.05 18.83 5.27
C THR A 366 4.30 19.23 4.00
N LYS A 367 2.95 19.32 4.06
CA LYS A 367 2.21 20.10 3.07
C LYS A 367 3.06 21.34 2.81
N PRO A 368 3.37 21.68 1.54
CA PRO A 368 3.93 22.98 1.26
C PRO A 368 2.96 23.98 1.89
N VAL A 369 3.39 24.71 2.92
CA VAL A 369 2.63 25.83 3.43
C VAL A 369 2.48 26.72 2.23
N ALA A 370 1.25 26.87 1.74
CA ALA A 370 0.94 27.81 0.67
C ALA A 370 1.50 29.14 1.14
N GLY A 371 2.58 29.57 0.51
CA GLY A 371 3.21 30.84 0.83
C GLY A 371 2.19 31.92 0.61
N ASN A 372 1.94 32.70 1.65
CA ASN A 372 1.21 33.93 1.56
C ASN A 372 1.72 34.74 0.36
N ARG A 373 0.85 34.93 -0.60
CA ARG A 373 0.87 36.10 -1.49
C ARG A 373 -0.43 36.83 -1.34
#